data_f7d4080828ed08c304101dfd8b94f187
#
_entry.id   f7d4080828ed08c304101dfd8b94f187
#
_cell.length_a   1.000
_cell.length_b   1.000
_cell.length_c   1.000
_cell.angle_alpha   90.00
_cell.angle_beta   90.00
_cell.angle_gamma   90.00
#
_symmetry.space_group_name_H-M   'P 1'
#
loop_
_entity.id
_entity.type
_entity.pdbx_description
1 polymer ?
#
loop_
_entity_poly.entity_id
_entity_poly.type
_entity_poly.pdbx_seq_one_letter_code
_entity_poly.pdbx_strand_id
1 'polypeptide(L)'
;MKSKLILCSAVLAVLSGCASVPTADKEATNQAKQFAAPTEGKAGVYVYRIDTPIGAALKKDVRIDGECIGETAAGVFFYHEVDGNKDHIVSTESEFSPNELSLYTEQGRLYFVQQYIKMGAFVGGADVVLVDESLGKQEVLKTDMAIKGNCSSK
;
A
#
# COMPACT_ATOMS: atom_id res chain seq x y z
N MET A 1 -50.73 10.06 38.78
CA MET A 1 -50.22 10.11 37.39
C MET A 1 -48.70 9.86 37.41
N LYS A 2 -48.27 8.68 37.01
CA LYS A 2 -46.84 8.29 37.05
C LYS A 2 -46.22 8.54 35.68
N SER A 3 -45.42 9.60 35.59
CA SER A 3 -44.64 9.92 34.38
C SER A 3 -43.46 8.94 34.26
N LYS A 4 -43.48 8.09 33.25
CA LYS A 4 -42.36 7.19 32.94
C LYS A 4 -41.39 7.96 32.06
N LEU A 5 -40.25 8.36 32.65
CA LEU A 5 -39.10 8.90 31.91
C LEU A 5 -38.41 7.73 31.17
N ILE A 6 -38.58 7.65 29.88
CA ILE A 6 -37.86 6.72 29.02
C ILE A 6 -36.52 7.34 28.70
N LEU A 7 -35.48 6.84 29.39
CA LEU A 7 -34.07 7.21 29.11
C LEU A 7 -33.64 6.50 27.84
N CYS A 8 -33.67 7.21 26.71
CA CYS A 8 -33.18 6.69 25.45
C CYS A 8 -31.65 6.79 25.42
N SER A 9 -30.96 5.73 25.87
CA SER A 9 -29.51 5.61 25.75
C SER A 9 -29.14 5.40 24.29
N ALA A 10 -28.74 6.47 23.60
CA ALA A 10 -28.12 6.38 22.31
C ALA A 10 -26.71 5.80 22.46
N VAL A 11 -26.54 4.52 22.18
CA VAL A 11 -25.22 3.90 22.05
C VAL A 11 -24.62 4.39 20.73
N LEU A 12 -23.72 5.37 20.81
CA LEU A 12 -22.85 5.72 19.69
C LEU A 12 -21.87 4.54 19.48
N ALA A 13 -22.19 3.66 18.55
CA ALA A 13 -21.25 2.70 18.03
C ALA A 13 -20.19 3.46 17.22
N VAL A 14 -19.03 3.71 17.81
CA VAL A 14 -17.87 4.24 17.12
C VAL A 14 -17.36 3.10 16.23
N LEU A 15 -17.83 3.02 14.99
CA LEU A 15 -17.22 2.15 13.98
C LEU A 15 -15.84 2.74 13.64
N SER A 16 -14.83 2.34 14.38
CA SER A 16 -13.43 2.53 13.95
C SER A 16 -13.18 1.58 12.77
N GLY A 17 -13.65 1.97 11.59
CA GLY A 17 -13.45 1.18 10.37
C GLY A 17 -11.99 1.23 9.96
N CYS A 18 -11.30 0.08 9.94
CA CYS A 18 -10.05 -0.05 9.20
C CYS A 18 -10.34 0.23 7.72
N ALA A 19 -9.48 1.02 7.06
CA ALA A 19 -9.57 1.21 5.62
C ALA A 19 -9.24 -0.13 4.93
N SER A 20 -9.96 -0.46 3.88
CA SER A 20 -9.69 -1.61 3.04
C SER A 20 -9.70 -1.23 1.57
N VAL A 21 -8.97 -1.98 0.76
CA VAL A 21 -8.96 -1.89 -0.70
C VAL A 21 -9.33 -3.25 -1.28
N PRO A 22 -9.85 -3.31 -2.53
CA PRO A 22 -10.09 -4.58 -3.19
C PRO A 22 -8.79 -5.39 -3.33
N THR A 23 -8.87 -6.68 -2.99
CA THR A 23 -7.74 -7.62 -3.09
C THR A 23 -7.98 -8.63 -4.20
N ALA A 24 -6.90 -9.10 -4.81
CA ALA A 24 -6.93 -10.21 -5.75
C ALA A 24 -7.35 -11.50 -5.03
N ASP A 25 -7.72 -12.51 -5.80
CA ASP A 25 -8.00 -13.82 -5.25
C ASP A 25 -6.75 -14.47 -4.62
N LYS A 26 -6.97 -15.53 -3.88
CA LYS A 26 -5.89 -16.22 -3.15
C LYS A 26 -4.87 -16.87 -4.10
N GLU A 27 -5.31 -17.33 -5.27
CA GLU A 27 -4.42 -17.98 -6.23
C GLU A 27 -3.44 -16.97 -6.81
N ALA A 28 -3.92 -15.82 -7.29
CA ALA A 28 -3.09 -14.74 -7.79
C ALA A 28 -2.15 -14.18 -6.70
N THR A 29 -2.65 -14.01 -5.48
CA THR A 29 -1.84 -13.60 -4.33
C THR A 29 -0.72 -14.62 -4.05
N ASN A 30 -1.03 -15.90 -4.02
CA ASN A 30 -0.04 -16.96 -3.77
C ASN A 30 0.98 -17.06 -4.89
N GLN A 31 0.56 -16.87 -6.15
CA GLN A 31 1.47 -16.86 -7.30
C GLN A 31 2.47 -15.69 -7.19
N ALA A 32 2.02 -14.49 -6.88
CA ALA A 32 2.91 -13.34 -6.67
C ALA A 32 3.90 -13.59 -5.52
N LYS A 33 3.49 -14.28 -4.47
CA LYS A 33 4.33 -14.67 -3.32
C LYS A 33 5.34 -15.77 -3.60
N GLN A 34 5.37 -16.34 -4.81
CA GLN A 34 6.44 -17.24 -5.22
C GLN A 34 7.73 -16.48 -5.55
N PHE A 35 7.65 -15.14 -5.71
CA PHE A 35 8.79 -14.29 -6.05
C PHE A 35 9.54 -14.77 -7.29
N ALA A 36 8.78 -15.20 -8.29
CA ALA A 36 9.32 -15.66 -9.56
C ALA A 36 10.12 -14.53 -10.25
N ALA A 37 11.09 -14.92 -11.08
CA ALA A 37 11.80 -13.94 -11.88
C ALA A 37 10.83 -13.16 -12.78
N PRO A 38 11.01 -11.84 -12.92
CA PRO A 38 10.20 -11.03 -13.81
C PRO A 38 10.40 -11.43 -15.28
N THR A 39 9.51 -10.94 -16.13
CA THR A 39 9.61 -11.12 -17.59
C THR A 39 10.98 -10.66 -18.11
N GLU A 40 11.48 -11.30 -19.16
CA GLU A 40 12.77 -10.94 -19.78
C GLU A 40 12.84 -9.43 -20.09
N GLY A 41 13.95 -8.80 -19.73
CA GLY A 41 14.17 -7.36 -19.87
C GLY A 41 13.49 -6.51 -18.79
N LYS A 42 12.70 -7.10 -17.90
CA LYS A 42 11.99 -6.39 -16.81
C LYS A 42 12.66 -6.60 -15.46
N ALA A 43 12.27 -5.75 -14.54
CA ALA A 43 12.47 -5.88 -13.10
C ALA A 43 11.11 -5.92 -12.39
N GLY A 44 10.99 -6.65 -11.30
CA GLY A 44 9.77 -6.71 -10.51
C GLY A 44 9.85 -5.79 -9.30
N VAL A 45 8.84 -4.97 -9.10
CA VAL A 45 8.74 -4.06 -7.94
C VAL A 45 7.53 -4.47 -7.10
N TYR A 46 7.80 -4.83 -5.85
CA TYR A 46 6.79 -5.03 -4.82
C TYR A 46 6.68 -3.75 -4.01
N VAL A 47 5.51 -3.12 -4.01
CA VAL A 47 5.22 -2.01 -3.10
C VAL A 47 4.24 -2.51 -2.06
N TYR A 48 4.60 -2.48 -0.78
CA TYR A 48 3.79 -3.06 0.27
C TYR A 48 3.63 -2.12 1.47
N ARG A 49 2.55 -2.32 2.20
CA ARG A 49 2.28 -1.64 3.46
C ARG A 49 1.96 -2.69 4.53
N ILE A 50 2.75 -2.68 5.61
CA ILE A 50 2.56 -3.62 6.72
C ILE A 50 1.24 -3.37 7.45
N ASP A 51 0.68 -4.42 8.04
CA ASP A 51 -0.50 -4.32 8.90
C ASP A 51 -0.09 -3.78 10.28
N THR A 52 -0.46 -2.54 10.54
CA THR A 52 -0.14 -1.82 11.77
C THR A 52 -1.29 -0.87 12.12
N PRO A 53 -1.57 -0.65 13.42
CA PRO A 53 -2.57 0.33 13.85
C PRO A 53 -2.30 1.75 13.37
N ILE A 54 -1.02 2.10 13.12
CA ILE A 54 -0.62 3.43 12.66
C ILE A 54 -1.12 3.64 11.23
N GLY A 55 -2.08 4.54 11.07
CA GLY A 55 -2.68 4.84 9.78
C GLY A 55 -3.61 3.76 9.23
N ALA A 56 -4.09 2.80 10.04
CA ALA A 56 -4.97 1.73 9.60
C ALA A 56 -6.27 2.23 8.92
N ALA A 57 -6.71 3.43 9.26
CA ALA A 57 -7.89 4.07 8.65
C ALA A 57 -7.57 4.84 7.34
N LEU A 58 -6.32 4.85 6.90
CA LEU A 58 -5.90 5.63 5.73
C LEU A 58 -5.66 4.74 4.52
N LYS A 59 -6.14 5.20 3.36
CA LYS A 59 -5.70 4.73 2.05
C LYS A 59 -4.67 5.72 1.50
N LYS A 60 -3.71 5.22 0.74
CA LYS A 60 -2.64 6.03 0.14
C LYS A 60 -2.30 5.54 -1.25
N ASP A 61 -2.26 6.47 -2.20
CA ASP A 61 -1.89 6.18 -3.57
C ASP A 61 -0.44 5.70 -3.69
N VAL A 62 -0.23 4.80 -4.63
CA VAL A 62 1.09 4.40 -5.13
C VAL A 62 1.13 4.68 -6.63
N ARG A 63 2.19 5.34 -7.06
CA ARG A 63 2.48 5.58 -8.47
C ARG A 63 3.89 5.13 -8.80
N ILE A 64 4.09 4.67 -10.02
CA ILE A 64 5.43 4.39 -10.58
C ILE A 64 5.52 5.16 -11.90
N ASP A 65 6.55 5.99 -12.04
CA ASP A 65 6.75 6.91 -13.18
C ASP A 65 5.53 7.79 -13.48
N GLY A 66 4.80 8.19 -12.43
CA GLY A 66 3.58 8.98 -12.51
C GLY A 66 2.31 8.17 -12.85
N GLU A 67 2.44 6.91 -13.28
CA GLU A 67 1.31 6.04 -13.53
C GLU A 67 0.70 5.51 -12.22
N CYS A 68 -0.63 5.54 -12.13
CA CYS A 68 -1.35 5.01 -10.97
C CYS A 68 -1.23 3.49 -10.91
N ILE A 69 -0.67 2.97 -9.82
CA ILE A 69 -0.67 1.54 -9.52
C ILE A 69 -1.93 1.19 -8.72
N GLY A 70 -2.30 2.01 -7.75
CA GLY A 70 -3.51 1.84 -6.95
C GLY A 70 -3.39 2.45 -5.56
N GLU A 71 -4.48 2.38 -4.78
CA GLU A 71 -4.48 2.73 -3.36
C GLU A 71 -4.07 1.53 -2.50
N THR A 72 -3.20 1.77 -1.53
CA THR A 72 -2.91 0.81 -0.45
C THR A 72 -3.81 1.04 0.76
N ALA A 73 -4.01 -0.03 1.51
CA ALA A 73 -4.44 -0.02 2.91
C ALA A 73 -3.41 -0.80 3.75
N ALA A 74 -3.60 -0.87 5.06
CA ALA A 74 -2.76 -1.72 5.91
C ALA A 74 -2.88 -3.19 5.47
N GLY A 75 -1.76 -3.92 5.42
CA GLY A 75 -1.74 -5.35 5.12
C GLY A 75 -1.87 -5.72 3.63
N VAL A 76 -1.55 -4.82 2.69
CA VAL A 76 -1.60 -5.14 1.26
C VAL A 76 -0.29 -4.87 0.54
N PHE A 77 -0.14 -5.48 -0.64
CA PHE A 77 0.95 -5.20 -1.56
C PHE A 77 0.48 -5.10 -3.01
N PHE A 78 1.28 -4.43 -3.83
CA PHE A 78 1.21 -4.48 -5.30
C PHE A 78 2.46 -5.14 -5.84
N TYR A 79 2.32 -5.89 -6.93
CA TYR A 79 3.43 -6.31 -7.80
C TYR A 79 3.30 -5.64 -9.15
N HIS A 80 4.38 -5.00 -9.61
CA HIS A 80 4.41 -4.33 -10.91
C HIS A 80 5.77 -4.55 -11.58
N GLU A 81 5.75 -4.91 -12.87
CA GLU A 81 6.96 -5.02 -13.67
C GLU A 81 7.27 -3.68 -14.35
N VAL A 82 8.53 -3.28 -14.27
CA VAL A 82 9.09 -2.09 -14.91
C VAL A 82 10.21 -2.49 -15.87
N ASP A 83 10.66 -1.58 -16.70
CA ASP A 83 11.83 -1.84 -17.55
C ASP A 83 13.09 -2.04 -16.69
N GLY A 84 13.88 -3.06 -17.01
CA GLY A 84 15.18 -3.25 -16.35
C GLY A 84 16.24 -2.30 -16.90
N ASN A 85 17.34 -2.14 -16.13
CA ASN A 85 18.48 -1.28 -16.45
C ASN A 85 18.10 0.20 -16.64
N LYS A 86 17.17 0.69 -15.82
CA LYS A 86 16.59 2.02 -15.91
C LYS A 86 16.26 2.60 -14.53
N ASP A 87 16.25 3.92 -14.44
CA ASP A 87 15.74 4.64 -13.28
C ASP A 87 14.22 4.77 -13.35
N HIS A 88 13.57 4.58 -12.21
CA HIS A 88 12.14 4.73 -12.00
C HIS A 88 11.87 5.60 -10.77
N ILE A 89 10.73 6.26 -10.75
CA ILE A 89 10.25 7.02 -9.58
C ILE A 89 9.05 6.28 -8.99
N VAL A 90 9.24 5.76 -7.78
CA VAL A 90 8.12 5.26 -6.96
C VAL A 90 7.64 6.40 -6.08
N SER A 91 6.37 6.75 -6.15
CA SER A 91 5.83 7.87 -5.37
C SER A 91 4.55 7.51 -4.63
N THR A 92 4.29 8.23 -3.56
CA THR A 92 3.07 8.15 -2.77
C THR A 92 2.59 9.54 -2.38
N GLU A 93 1.29 9.67 -2.14
CA GLU A 93 0.73 10.92 -1.69
C GLU A 93 1.16 11.26 -0.25
N SER A 94 1.39 12.54 -0.01
CA SER A 94 1.63 13.09 1.30
C SER A 94 0.83 14.38 1.48
N GLU A 95 0.96 15.02 2.66
CA GLU A 95 0.13 16.15 3.03
C GLU A 95 0.25 17.36 2.10
N PHE A 96 1.46 17.71 1.68
CA PHE A 96 1.73 18.92 0.89
C PHE A 96 2.22 18.60 -0.53
N SER A 97 2.98 17.53 -0.69
CA SER A 97 3.52 17.10 -1.98
C SER A 97 3.77 15.59 -1.95
N PRO A 98 3.78 14.91 -3.09
CA PRO A 98 4.17 13.51 -3.15
C PRO A 98 5.57 13.30 -2.55
N ASN A 99 5.77 12.17 -1.86
CA ASN A 99 7.08 11.68 -1.51
C ASN A 99 7.54 10.69 -2.57
N GLU A 100 8.80 10.81 -2.98
CA GLU A 100 9.35 10.10 -4.12
C GLU A 100 10.61 9.33 -3.72
N LEU A 101 10.75 8.14 -4.29
CA LEU A 101 11.92 7.29 -4.21
C LEU A 101 12.44 7.08 -5.63
N SER A 102 13.67 7.53 -5.92
CA SER A 102 14.37 7.16 -7.15
C SER A 102 14.94 5.76 -6.99
N LEU A 103 14.60 4.86 -7.92
CA LEU A 103 14.96 3.45 -7.90
C LEU A 103 15.57 3.04 -9.25
N TYR A 104 16.88 2.81 -9.27
CA TYR A 104 17.49 2.15 -10.42
C TYR A 104 17.20 0.64 -10.35
N THR A 105 16.68 0.08 -11.43
CA THR A 105 16.35 -1.35 -11.51
C THR A 105 17.24 -2.06 -12.52
N GLU A 106 17.76 -3.22 -12.14
CA GLU A 106 18.45 -4.16 -13.02
C GLU A 106 17.46 -5.19 -13.55
N GLN A 107 17.57 -5.59 -14.81
CA GLN A 107 16.71 -6.64 -15.35
C GLN A 107 16.85 -7.96 -14.57
N GLY A 108 15.77 -8.69 -14.44
CA GLY A 108 15.74 -9.98 -13.75
C GLY A 108 15.74 -9.89 -12.22
N ARG A 109 15.81 -8.68 -11.64
CA ARG A 109 15.83 -8.47 -10.19
C ARG A 109 14.46 -8.12 -9.63
N LEU A 110 14.29 -8.42 -8.33
CA LEU A 110 13.13 -8.01 -7.54
C LEU A 110 13.52 -6.92 -6.57
N TYR A 111 12.66 -5.93 -6.43
CA TYR A 111 12.83 -4.78 -5.53
C TYR A 111 11.62 -4.67 -4.60
N PHE A 112 11.88 -4.30 -3.35
CA PHE A 112 10.86 -4.23 -2.32
C PHE A 112 10.83 -2.82 -1.74
N VAL A 113 9.70 -2.15 -1.92
CA VAL A 113 9.47 -0.78 -1.46
C VAL A 113 8.40 -0.82 -0.38
N GLN A 114 8.75 -0.42 0.82
CA GLN A 114 7.80 -0.27 1.90
C GLN A 114 7.17 1.13 1.83
N GLN A 115 5.84 1.19 1.74
CA GLN A 115 5.08 2.39 2.03
C GLN A 115 4.72 2.40 3.51
N TYR A 116 4.91 3.51 4.18
CA TYR A 116 4.55 3.66 5.58
C TYR A 116 3.86 5.01 5.83
N ILE A 117 3.04 5.05 6.88
CA ILE A 117 2.37 6.27 7.29
C ILE A 117 3.27 7.05 8.26
N LYS A 118 3.44 8.33 7.98
CA LYS A 118 4.12 9.28 8.86
C LYS A 118 3.15 10.34 9.38
N MET A 119 3.44 10.86 10.55
CA MET A 119 2.67 11.97 11.09
C MET A 119 2.81 13.21 10.19
N GLY A 120 1.67 13.76 9.78
CA GLY A 120 1.60 15.05 9.12
C GLY A 120 1.27 16.17 10.12
N ALA A 121 1.25 17.41 9.66
CA ALA A 121 0.85 18.55 10.49
C ALA A 121 -0.67 18.56 10.73
N PHE A 122 -1.47 18.15 9.74
CA PHE A 122 -2.94 18.13 9.82
C PHE A 122 -3.51 16.76 9.50
N VAL A 123 -2.92 16.01 8.57
CA VAL A 123 -3.34 14.66 8.19
C VAL A 123 -2.14 13.72 8.10
N GLY A 124 -2.39 12.42 8.25
CA GLY A 124 -1.33 11.42 8.06
C GLY A 124 -0.85 11.41 6.61
N GLY A 125 0.43 11.66 6.39
CA GLY A 125 1.10 11.49 5.11
C GLY A 125 1.61 10.06 4.91
N ALA A 126 2.08 9.73 3.71
CA ALA A 126 2.80 8.50 3.45
C ALA A 126 4.20 8.79 2.92
N ASP A 127 5.09 7.82 3.05
CA ASP A 127 6.41 7.84 2.46
C ASP A 127 6.79 6.46 1.96
N VAL A 128 7.81 6.36 1.12
CA VAL A 128 8.29 5.13 0.51
C VAL A 128 9.79 4.96 0.73
N VAL A 129 10.20 3.74 1.03
CA VAL A 129 11.60 3.40 1.26
C VAL A 129 11.95 2.06 0.63
N LEU A 130 13.10 1.98 -0.02
CA LEU A 130 13.65 0.70 -0.48
C LEU A 130 14.12 -0.10 0.72
N VAL A 131 13.77 -1.37 0.75
CA VAL A 131 14.20 -2.31 1.80
C VAL A 131 14.99 -3.47 1.20
N ASP A 132 15.76 -4.14 2.06
CA ASP A 132 16.46 -5.36 1.68
C ASP A 132 15.49 -6.45 1.19
N GLU A 133 15.91 -7.21 0.17
CA GLU A 133 15.08 -8.25 -0.46
C GLU A 133 14.58 -9.30 0.55
N SER A 134 15.43 -9.71 1.51
CA SER A 134 15.05 -10.71 2.52
C SER A 134 13.94 -10.19 3.44
N LEU A 135 14.07 -8.95 3.91
CA LEU A 135 13.05 -8.29 4.73
C LEU A 135 11.77 -8.07 3.92
N GLY A 136 11.91 -7.56 2.70
CA GLY A 136 10.77 -7.29 1.82
C GLY A 136 9.94 -8.55 1.55
N LYS A 137 10.58 -9.67 1.23
CA LYS A 137 9.90 -10.96 1.05
C LYS A 137 9.16 -11.41 2.30
N GLN A 138 9.79 -11.30 3.48
CA GLN A 138 9.16 -11.68 4.75
C GLN A 138 7.89 -10.85 5.03
N GLU A 139 7.93 -9.56 4.76
CA GLU A 139 6.78 -8.69 4.99
C GLU A 139 5.68 -8.89 3.95
N VAL A 140 6.01 -9.05 2.66
CA VAL A 140 5.03 -9.33 1.59
C VAL A 140 4.28 -10.65 1.86
N LEU A 141 4.95 -11.68 2.42
CA LEU A 141 4.30 -12.95 2.79
C LEU A 141 3.14 -12.77 3.78
N LYS A 142 3.16 -11.71 4.61
CA LYS A 142 2.13 -11.40 5.61
C LYS A 142 0.97 -10.55 5.08
N THR A 143 1.03 -10.11 3.83
CA THR A 143 0.07 -9.18 3.22
C THR A 143 -0.71 -9.84 2.08
N ASP A 144 -1.80 -9.24 1.62
CA ASP A 144 -2.59 -9.70 0.48
C ASP A 144 -2.37 -8.80 -0.73
N MET A 145 -2.43 -9.38 -1.95
CA MET A 145 -2.24 -8.61 -3.17
C MET A 145 -3.45 -7.71 -3.43
N ALA A 146 -3.24 -6.40 -3.54
CA ALA A 146 -4.28 -5.45 -3.92
C ALA A 146 -4.50 -5.44 -5.44
N ILE A 147 -5.75 -5.16 -5.85
CA ILE A 147 -6.10 -4.95 -7.25
C ILE A 147 -5.63 -3.56 -7.68
N LYS A 148 -4.90 -3.51 -8.82
CA LYS A 148 -4.41 -2.26 -9.39
C LYS A 148 -5.53 -1.38 -9.93
N GLY A 149 -5.29 -0.08 -10.00
CA GLY A 149 -6.01 0.82 -10.88
C GLY A 149 -6.89 1.87 -10.24
N ASN A 150 -6.96 2.01 -8.92
CA ASN A 150 -7.71 3.08 -8.28
C ASN A 150 -6.76 3.99 -7.51
N CYS A 151 -6.58 5.22 -7.99
CA CYS A 151 -5.93 6.29 -7.25
C CYS A 151 -6.92 7.42 -7.02
N SER A 152 -6.75 8.15 -5.92
CA SER A 152 -7.50 9.37 -5.69
C SER A 152 -7.21 10.36 -6.82
N SER A 153 -8.24 11.01 -7.34
CA SER A 153 -8.06 12.13 -8.26
C SER A 153 -7.42 13.30 -7.49
N LYS A 154 -6.32 13.82 -8.03
CA LYS A 154 -5.81 15.12 -7.58
C LYS A 154 -6.66 16.23 -8.15
#